data_0b1da17e150c3d4d29b61a27f6f9848f
#
_entry.id   0b1da17e150c3d4d29b61a27f6f9848f
#
_cell.length_a   1.000
_cell.length_b   1.000
_cell.length_c   1.000
_cell.angle_alpha   90.00
_cell.angle_beta   90.00
_cell.angle_gamma   90.00
#
_symmetry.space_group_name_H-M   'P 1'
#
loop_
_entity.id
_entity.type
_entity.pdbx_description
1 polymer ?
#
loop_
_entity_poly.entity_id
_entity_poly.type
_entity_poly.pdbx_seq_one_letter_code
_entity_poly.pdbx_strand_id
1 'polypeptide(L)'
;MAHAVYMSEAHAWWDLEKQRAVLANSLPGARVYVDELHPRDRRGHAVSALHQCRVMLRTTTRKAPLTIVVASLAVLGWKEDDIRGVLETILAREWTLVSLDDGATFGPGGLTVPATLKLWQEAKTKSRLEGAAKRGGMATKARVEAETAAKIKPYEHLWGDPRYLSGDVLKMMGVSRNTANKHMKATWEQAVRKNRERFQRIERKARKAKEQKDE
;
A
#
# COMPACT_ATOMS: atom_id res chain seq x y z
N MET A 1 18.78 -1.92 29.55
CA MET A 1 19.28 -0.98 28.52
C MET A 1 18.10 -0.13 28.08
N ALA A 2 18.29 1.17 27.91
CA ALA A 2 17.26 2.03 27.37
C ALA A 2 17.13 1.80 25.88
N HIS A 3 15.90 1.62 25.38
CA HIS A 3 15.63 1.46 23.96
C HIS A 3 14.87 2.67 23.44
N ALA A 4 15.28 3.18 22.28
CA ALA A 4 14.54 4.18 21.53
C ALA A 4 14.19 3.61 20.17
N VAL A 5 12.98 3.85 19.70
CA VAL A 5 12.51 3.47 18.36
C VAL A 5 12.33 4.74 17.56
N TYR A 6 12.91 4.76 16.36
CA TYR A 6 12.70 5.84 15.41
C TYR A 6 11.94 5.36 14.18
N MET A 7 10.94 6.12 13.78
CA MET A 7 10.12 5.91 12.59
C MET A 7 10.03 7.19 11.77
N SER A 8 9.87 7.06 10.46
CA SER A 8 9.69 8.21 9.57
C SER A 8 8.72 7.87 8.45
N GLU A 9 7.77 8.76 8.17
CA GLU A 9 6.81 8.66 7.07
C GLU A 9 7.41 9.07 5.71
N ALA A 10 8.64 9.53 5.70
CA ALA A 10 9.28 10.14 4.54
C ALA A 10 9.50 9.20 3.33
N HIS A 11 9.21 7.91 3.44
CA HIS A 11 9.51 6.93 2.41
C HIS A 11 8.26 6.24 1.87
N ALA A 12 8.04 6.29 0.56
CA ALA A 12 6.87 5.74 -0.12
C ALA A 12 6.66 4.22 0.07
N TRP A 13 7.72 3.48 0.38
CA TRP A 13 7.68 2.03 0.65
C TRP A 13 7.59 1.70 2.14
N TRP A 14 8.22 2.50 2.98
CA TRP A 14 8.22 2.37 4.43
C TRP A 14 7.17 3.32 5.03
N ASP A 15 5.85 3.04 4.81
CA ASP A 15 4.80 3.71 5.57
C ASP A 15 4.90 3.37 7.06
N LEU A 16 4.28 4.19 7.90
CA LEU A 16 4.35 4.03 9.36
C LEU A 16 3.74 2.70 9.83
N GLU A 17 2.73 2.19 9.12
CA GLU A 17 2.09 0.93 9.46
C GLU A 17 3.06 -0.26 9.27
N LYS A 18 3.73 -0.30 8.13
CA LYS A 18 4.78 -1.30 7.85
C LYS A 18 5.92 -1.21 8.85
N GLN A 19 6.38 0.01 9.17
CA GLN A 19 7.42 0.20 10.17
C GLN A 19 6.98 -0.31 11.56
N ARG A 20 5.74 0.00 11.98
CA ARG A 20 5.18 -0.51 13.24
C ARG A 20 5.10 -2.03 13.27
N ALA A 21 4.71 -2.66 12.17
CA ALA A 21 4.65 -4.12 12.08
C ALA A 21 6.03 -4.77 12.29
N VAL A 22 7.08 -4.23 11.63
CA VAL A 22 8.45 -4.74 11.78
C VAL A 22 9.00 -4.48 13.19
N LEU A 23 8.65 -3.33 13.79
CA LEU A 23 9.14 -2.89 15.08
C LEU A 23 8.33 -3.42 16.27
N ALA A 24 7.24 -4.18 16.03
CA ALA A 24 6.28 -4.58 17.05
C ALA A 24 6.92 -5.18 18.31
N ASN A 25 7.93 -6.02 18.14
CA ASN A 25 8.67 -6.67 19.24
C ASN A 25 9.64 -5.72 19.97
N SER A 26 9.96 -4.57 19.37
CA SER A 26 10.89 -3.57 19.93
C SER A 26 10.17 -2.39 20.56
N LEU A 27 8.85 -2.28 20.40
CA LEU A 27 8.02 -1.18 20.91
C LEU A 27 7.78 -1.25 22.43
N PRO A 28 7.58 -2.44 23.06
CA PRO A 28 7.28 -2.49 24.49
C PRO A 28 8.40 -1.87 25.33
N GLY A 29 8.05 -0.80 26.07
CA GLY A 29 8.99 -0.08 26.94
C GLY A 29 10.01 0.84 26.25
N ALA A 30 10.00 0.91 24.91
CA ALA A 30 10.85 1.82 24.16
C ALA A 30 10.23 3.22 24.03
N ARG A 31 11.09 4.25 24.08
CA ARG A 31 10.64 5.60 23.73
C ARG A 31 10.56 5.74 22.21
N VAL A 32 9.36 6.09 21.71
CA VAL A 32 9.09 6.17 20.28
C VAL A 32 9.22 7.62 19.80
N TYR A 33 9.93 7.81 18.68
CA TYR A 33 10.09 9.08 17.97
C TYR A 33 9.62 8.91 16.54
N VAL A 34 8.71 9.77 16.09
CA VAL A 34 8.09 9.67 14.76
C VAL A 34 8.24 10.99 14.03
N ASP A 35 8.87 10.95 12.85
CA ASP A 35 8.85 12.06 11.90
C ASP A 35 7.69 11.84 10.92
N GLU A 36 6.60 12.59 11.12
CA GLU A 36 5.48 12.63 10.19
C GLU A 36 5.83 13.50 8.97
N LEU A 37 5.19 13.24 7.84
CA LEU A 37 5.28 14.07 6.65
C LEU A 37 4.74 15.47 6.98
N HIS A 38 5.63 16.43 7.22
CA HIS A 38 5.22 17.80 7.30
C HIS A 38 4.72 18.30 5.95
N PRO A 39 3.65 19.09 5.92
CA PRO A 39 3.21 19.74 4.69
C PRO A 39 4.41 20.49 4.09
N ARG A 40 4.54 20.39 2.77
CA ARG A 40 5.58 21.07 2.02
C ARG A 40 5.59 22.54 2.42
N ASP A 41 6.78 23.12 2.53
CA ASP A 41 6.91 24.55 2.72
C ASP A 41 6.19 25.32 1.60
N ARG A 42 6.02 26.63 1.74
CA ARG A 42 5.36 27.47 0.73
C ARG A 42 6.04 27.40 -0.66
N ARG A 43 7.25 26.83 -0.77
CA ARG A 43 8.00 26.63 -2.00
C ARG A 43 7.93 25.18 -2.50
N GLY A 44 7.17 24.31 -1.86
CA GLY A 44 7.02 22.92 -2.26
C GLY A 44 8.17 21.99 -1.86
N HIS A 45 9.14 22.47 -1.06
CA HIS A 45 10.24 21.66 -0.58
C HIS A 45 9.81 20.86 0.66
N ALA A 46 10.20 19.58 0.71
CA ALA A 46 10.02 18.78 1.91
C ALA A 46 10.82 19.41 3.06
N VAL A 47 10.14 19.86 4.08
CA VAL A 47 10.78 20.34 5.31
C VAL A 47 11.54 19.17 5.93
N SER A 48 12.76 19.40 6.37
CA SER A 48 13.74 18.43 6.88
C SER A 48 13.08 17.29 7.67
N ALA A 49 13.14 16.11 7.11
CA ALA A 49 12.50 14.88 7.60
C ALA A 49 13.16 14.28 8.86
N LEU A 50 14.03 14.98 9.55
CA LEU A 50 14.78 14.43 10.68
C LEU A 50 14.56 15.19 11.99
N HIS A 51 13.42 15.90 12.13
CA HIS A 51 13.19 16.72 13.31
C HIS A 51 13.16 15.88 14.59
N GLN A 52 12.38 14.81 14.63
CA GLN A 52 12.26 13.92 15.79
C GLN A 52 13.53 13.08 16.00
N CYS A 53 14.21 12.69 14.91
CA CYS A 53 15.54 12.08 15.02
C CYS A 53 16.52 13.01 15.75
N ARG A 54 16.56 14.29 15.38
CA ARG A 54 17.39 15.29 16.07
C ARG A 54 16.96 15.53 17.51
N VAL A 55 15.66 15.53 17.79
CA VAL A 55 15.14 15.59 19.16
C VAL A 55 15.58 14.37 19.95
N MET A 56 15.45 13.17 19.42
CA MET A 56 15.95 11.95 20.04
C MET A 56 17.43 12.04 20.39
N LEU A 57 18.26 12.49 19.44
CA LEU A 57 19.68 12.66 19.66
C LEU A 57 20.03 13.73 20.71
N ARG A 58 19.18 14.76 20.89
CA ARG A 58 19.39 15.83 21.86
C ARG A 58 18.89 15.51 23.26
N THR A 59 17.72 14.90 23.36
CA THR A 59 17.00 14.72 24.63
C THR A 59 17.46 13.50 25.42
N THR A 60 18.12 12.54 24.76
CA THR A 60 18.62 11.36 25.46
C THR A 60 19.93 11.72 26.18
N THR A 61 19.95 11.50 27.48
CA THR A 61 21.11 11.85 28.32
C THR A 61 22.35 11.06 27.93
N ARG A 62 23.51 11.74 27.90
CA ARG A 62 24.80 11.16 27.46
C ARG A 62 25.32 10.00 28.33
N LYS A 63 24.69 9.70 29.48
CA LYS A 63 25.24 8.81 30.50
C LYS A 63 24.82 7.36 30.45
N ALA A 64 23.87 6.99 29.60
CA ALA A 64 23.41 5.61 29.50
C ALA A 64 23.57 5.07 28.07
N PRO A 65 24.06 3.84 27.90
CA PRO A 65 24.09 3.21 26.59
C PRO A 65 22.65 3.09 26.05
N LEU A 66 22.44 3.62 24.88
CA LEU A 66 21.14 3.63 24.20
C LEU A 66 21.22 2.72 22.97
N THR A 67 20.24 1.85 22.83
CA THR A 67 20.01 1.15 21.57
C THR A 67 18.87 1.83 20.81
N ILE A 68 19.17 2.33 19.63
CA ILE A 68 18.18 2.89 18.69
C ILE A 68 17.79 1.80 17.72
N VAL A 69 16.50 1.54 17.57
CA VAL A 69 15.97 0.54 16.66
C VAL A 69 15.19 1.22 15.55
N VAL A 70 15.48 0.84 14.31
CA VAL A 70 14.77 1.29 13.11
C VAL A 70 14.30 0.09 12.29
N ALA A 71 13.22 0.24 11.55
CA ALA A 71 12.73 -0.81 10.66
C ALA A 71 13.73 -1.09 9.53
N SER A 72 14.27 -0.04 8.90
CA SER A 72 15.31 -0.10 7.87
C SER A 72 16.18 1.15 7.94
N LEU A 73 17.44 1.06 7.53
CA LEU A 73 18.34 2.20 7.38
C LEU A 73 17.76 3.26 6.41
N ALA A 74 16.96 2.83 5.43
CA ALA A 74 16.31 3.74 4.49
C ALA A 74 15.45 4.82 5.18
N VAL A 75 14.89 4.56 6.38
CA VAL A 75 14.04 5.53 7.10
C VAL A 75 14.81 6.65 7.79
N LEU A 76 16.15 6.53 7.89
CA LEU A 76 16.99 7.52 8.59
C LEU A 76 17.12 8.86 7.88
N GLY A 77 16.79 8.94 6.58
CA GLY A 77 16.81 10.21 5.86
C GLY A 77 17.11 10.10 4.37
N TRP A 78 17.17 11.28 3.72
CA TRP A 78 17.27 11.41 2.27
C TRP A 78 18.67 11.73 1.74
N LYS A 79 19.45 12.46 2.52
CA LYS A 79 20.77 12.95 2.15
C LYS A 79 21.86 12.24 2.95
N GLU A 80 22.94 11.91 2.28
CA GLU A 80 24.07 11.23 2.90
C GLU A 80 24.67 12.03 4.06
N ASP A 81 24.81 13.35 3.90
CA ASP A 81 25.36 14.21 4.95
C ASP A 81 24.52 14.20 6.24
N ASP A 82 23.17 14.20 6.11
CA ASP A 82 22.28 14.13 7.28
C ASP A 82 22.48 12.80 8.02
N ILE A 83 22.58 11.70 7.28
CA ILE A 83 22.78 10.35 7.84
C ILE A 83 24.17 10.23 8.47
N ARG A 84 25.20 10.73 7.80
CA ARG A 84 26.57 10.76 8.33
C ARG A 84 26.61 11.45 9.68
N GLY A 85 26.00 12.63 9.80
CA GLY A 85 25.92 13.37 11.06
C GLY A 85 25.16 12.61 12.18
N VAL A 86 24.12 11.86 11.83
CA VAL A 86 23.41 10.99 12.79
C VAL A 86 24.32 9.84 13.25
N LEU A 87 24.99 9.15 12.32
CA LEU A 87 25.89 8.03 12.64
C LEU A 87 27.08 8.48 13.48
N GLU A 88 27.70 9.60 13.13
CA GLU A 88 28.80 10.19 13.91
C GLU A 88 28.37 10.56 15.33
N THR A 89 27.14 11.08 15.48
CA THR A 89 26.57 11.39 16.80
C THR A 89 26.34 10.13 17.63
N ILE A 90 25.84 9.06 17.02
CA ILE A 90 25.61 7.75 17.65
C ILE A 90 26.94 7.17 18.11
N LEU A 91 27.98 7.21 17.26
CA LEU A 91 29.30 6.68 17.55
C LEU A 91 30.00 7.49 18.70
N ALA A 92 29.94 8.83 18.64
CA ALA A 92 30.51 9.71 19.66
C ALA A 92 29.87 9.53 21.05
N ARG A 93 28.69 8.91 21.12
CA ARG A 93 27.97 8.63 22.37
C ARG A 93 28.03 7.17 22.77
N GLU A 94 28.77 6.34 22.05
CA GLU A 94 28.85 4.89 22.25
C GLU A 94 27.47 4.20 22.24
N TRP A 95 26.54 4.74 21.45
CA TRP A 95 25.23 4.17 21.26
C TRP A 95 25.24 3.13 20.14
N THR A 96 24.19 2.31 20.11
CA THR A 96 24.03 1.28 19.09
C THR A 96 22.78 1.59 18.25
N LEU A 97 22.90 1.48 16.93
CA LEU A 97 21.77 1.51 15.98
C LEU A 97 21.54 0.12 15.40
N VAL A 98 20.33 -0.37 15.50
CA VAL A 98 19.92 -1.67 14.96
C VAL A 98 18.87 -1.45 13.86
N SER A 99 19.12 -1.96 12.68
CA SER A 99 18.18 -2.01 11.57
C SER A 99 17.67 -3.45 11.42
N LEU A 100 16.35 -3.65 11.58
CA LEU A 100 15.76 -5.00 11.62
C LEU A 100 15.66 -5.63 10.22
N ASP A 101 15.16 -4.89 9.22
CA ASP A 101 15.00 -5.41 7.85
C ASP A 101 16.34 -5.62 7.13
N ASP A 102 17.31 -4.76 7.43
CA ASP A 102 18.63 -4.85 6.82
C ASP A 102 19.58 -5.80 7.56
N GLY A 103 19.18 -6.31 8.75
CA GLY A 103 20.00 -7.16 9.60
C GLY A 103 21.31 -6.51 10.05
N ALA A 104 21.34 -5.15 10.16
CA ALA A 104 22.55 -4.38 10.37
C ALA A 104 22.61 -3.80 11.79
N THR A 105 23.80 -3.86 12.40
CA THR A 105 24.09 -3.21 13.70
C THR A 105 25.28 -2.28 13.52
N PHE A 106 25.09 -1.00 13.87
CA PHE A 106 26.11 0.03 13.87
C PHE A 106 26.38 0.52 15.29
N GLY A 107 27.63 0.84 15.61
CA GLY A 107 28.06 1.32 16.93
C GLY A 107 29.28 0.58 17.42
N PRO A 108 29.60 0.62 18.74
CA PRO A 108 30.77 -0.04 19.30
C PRO A 108 30.77 -1.55 18.96
N GLY A 109 31.80 -2.01 18.26
CA GLY A 109 31.93 -3.42 17.81
C GLY A 109 31.07 -3.82 16.61
N GLY A 110 30.30 -2.90 16.03
CA GLY A 110 29.47 -3.12 14.84
C GLY A 110 30.10 -2.57 13.56
N LEU A 111 29.23 -2.23 12.60
CA LEU A 111 29.63 -1.66 11.31
C LEU A 111 30.30 -0.29 11.46
N THR A 112 31.22 0.03 10.55
CA THR A 112 31.80 1.38 10.43
C THR A 112 30.86 2.35 9.73
N VAL A 113 31.10 3.68 9.87
CA VAL A 113 30.29 4.70 9.18
C VAL A 113 30.24 4.48 7.67
N PRO A 114 31.37 4.26 6.95
CA PRO A 114 31.33 3.99 5.50
C PRO A 114 30.53 2.75 5.13
N ALA A 115 30.67 1.65 5.89
CA ALA A 115 29.92 0.42 5.63
C ALA A 115 28.41 0.62 5.83
N THR A 116 28.02 1.36 6.89
CA THR A 116 26.62 1.67 7.16
C THR A 116 26.02 2.60 6.10
N LEU A 117 26.78 3.59 5.63
CA LEU A 117 26.33 4.47 4.53
C LEU A 117 26.12 3.69 3.23
N LYS A 118 26.98 2.71 2.91
CA LYS A 118 26.78 1.83 1.75
C LYS A 118 25.50 1.03 1.89
N LEU A 119 25.26 0.38 3.02
CA LEU A 119 24.02 -0.37 3.28
C LEU A 119 22.77 0.55 3.23
N TRP A 120 22.87 1.76 3.74
CA TRP A 120 21.80 2.75 3.63
C TRP A 120 21.48 3.09 2.17
N GLN A 121 22.48 3.29 1.32
CA GLN A 121 22.28 3.54 -0.11
C GLN A 121 21.59 2.35 -0.80
N GLU A 122 21.99 1.12 -0.46
CA GLU A 122 21.36 -0.11 -0.95
C GLU A 122 19.91 -0.23 -0.49
N ALA A 123 19.63 -0.03 0.80
CA ALA A 123 18.30 -0.06 1.39
C ALA A 123 17.39 1.04 0.78
N LYS A 124 17.92 2.23 0.58
CA LYS A 124 17.22 3.34 -0.08
C LYS A 124 16.87 3.02 -1.53
N THR A 125 17.79 2.42 -2.28
CA THR A 125 17.58 2.02 -3.67
C THR A 125 16.53 0.91 -3.76
N LYS A 126 16.61 -0.12 -2.92
CA LYS A 126 15.62 -1.19 -2.79
C LYS A 126 14.24 -0.61 -2.50
N SER A 127 14.12 0.23 -1.48
CA SER A 127 12.88 0.90 -1.08
C SER A 127 12.27 1.73 -2.23
N ARG A 128 13.09 2.46 -2.99
CA ARG A 128 12.64 3.25 -4.14
C ARG A 128 12.11 2.37 -5.27
N LEU A 129 12.80 1.26 -5.59
CA LEU A 129 12.38 0.33 -6.64
C LEU A 129 11.06 -0.38 -6.27
N GLU A 130 10.94 -0.85 -5.04
CA GLU A 130 9.73 -1.49 -4.53
C GLU A 130 8.54 -0.51 -4.51
N GLY A 131 8.77 0.72 -4.10
CA GLY A 131 7.75 1.78 -4.13
C GLY A 131 7.32 2.15 -5.56
N ALA A 132 8.24 2.15 -6.52
CA ALA A 132 7.94 2.37 -7.93
C ALA A 132 7.12 1.21 -8.53
N ALA A 133 7.48 -0.04 -8.21
CA ALA A 133 6.75 -1.23 -8.63
C ALA A 133 5.31 -1.24 -8.08
N LYS A 134 5.13 -0.91 -6.79
CA LYS A 134 3.81 -0.80 -6.16
C LYS A 134 2.93 0.24 -6.86
N ARG A 135 3.47 1.46 -7.11
CA ARG A 135 2.73 2.53 -7.83
C ARG A 135 2.40 2.14 -9.26
N GLY A 136 3.34 1.55 -9.99
CA GLY A 136 3.12 1.06 -11.36
C GLY A 136 2.03 -0.01 -11.40
N GLY A 137 2.05 -0.98 -10.49
CA GLY A 137 1.01 -1.99 -10.37
C GLY A 137 -0.37 -1.40 -10.08
N MET A 138 -0.47 -0.42 -9.16
CA MET A 138 -1.73 0.26 -8.85
C MET A 138 -2.27 1.06 -10.05
N ALA A 139 -1.40 1.79 -10.75
CA ALA A 139 -1.78 2.55 -11.94
C ALA A 139 -2.27 1.63 -13.07
N THR A 140 -1.58 0.50 -13.30
CA THR A 140 -2.00 -0.51 -14.29
C THR A 140 -3.34 -1.12 -13.92
N LYS A 141 -3.55 -1.48 -12.65
CA LYS A 141 -4.82 -2.02 -12.15
C LYS A 141 -5.97 -1.03 -12.34
N ALA A 142 -5.78 0.24 -11.96
CA ALA A 142 -6.80 1.28 -12.13
C ALA A 142 -7.15 1.50 -13.61
N ARG A 143 -6.15 1.49 -14.52
CA ARG A 143 -6.37 1.60 -15.96
C ARG A 143 -7.19 0.42 -16.49
N VAL A 144 -6.83 -0.82 -16.14
CA VAL A 144 -7.55 -2.02 -16.57
C VAL A 144 -8.98 -2.03 -16.03
N GLU A 145 -9.20 -1.60 -14.79
CA GLU A 145 -10.54 -1.48 -14.21
C GLU A 145 -11.38 -0.42 -14.94
N ALA A 146 -10.81 0.74 -15.27
CA ALA A 146 -11.49 1.79 -16.04
C ALA A 146 -11.83 1.33 -17.46
N GLU A 147 -10.89 0.69 -18.17
CA GLU A 147 -11.14 0.12 -19.51
C GLU A 147 -12.24 -0.96 -19.50
N THR A 148 -12.26 -1.79 -18.46
CA THR A 148 -13.28 -2.82 -18.27
C THR A 148 -14.64 -2.21 -17.99
N ALA A 149 -14.73 -1.20 -17.12
CA ALA A 149 -15.96 -0.47 -16.84
C ALA A 149 -16.50 0.23 -18.09
N ALA A 150 -15.64 0.82 -18.91
CA ALA A 150 -16.01 1.45 -20.17
C ALA A 150 -16.62 0.45 -21.17
N LYS A 151 -16.13 -0.81 -21.23
CA LYS A 151 -16.69 -1.87 -22.07
C LYS A 151 -18.05 -2.34 -21.56
N ILE A 152 -18.27 -2.38 -20.26
CA ILE A 152 -19.50 -2.88 -19.64
C ILE A 152 -20.63 -1.84 -19.70
N LYS A 153 -20.34 -0.57 -19.42
CA LYS A 153 -21.31 0.51 -19.27
C LYS A 153 -22.35 0.61 -20.41
N PRO A 154 -22.02 0.49 -21.71
CA PRO A 154 -22.99 0.58 -22.78
C PRO A 154 -24.06 -0.53 -22.76
N TYR A 155 -23.75 -1.67 -22.16
CA TYR A 155 -24.60 -2.86 -22.14
C TYR A 155 -25.22 -3.16 -20.78
N GLU A 156 -24.97 -2.33 -19.77
CA GLU A 156 -25.48 -2.53 -18.41
C GLU A 156 -27.02 -2.61 -18.37
N HIS A 157 -27.71 -1.84 -19.21
CA HIS A 157 -29.17 -1.83 -19.31
C HIS A 157 -29.75 -3.12 -19.92
N LEU A 158 -28.97 -3.89 -20.69
CA LEU A 158 -29.37 -5.18 -21.25
C LEU A 158 -29.26 -6.32 -20.23
N TRP A 159 -28.52 -6.09 -19.13
CA TRP A 159 -28.33 -7.10 -18.10
C TRP A 159 -29.64 -7.38 -17.34
N GLY A 160 -30.21 -8.54 -17.57
CA GLY A 160 -31.55 -8.90 -17.04
C GLY A 160 -32.73 -8.51 -17.92
N ASP A 161 -32.53 -7.92 -19.10
CA ASP A 161 -33.56 -7.73 -20.11
C ASP A 161 -33.97 -9.11 -20.69
N PRO A 162 -35.30 -9.44 -20.73
CA PRO A 162 -35.77 -10.73 -21.20
C PRO A 162 -35.53 -10.99 -22.71
N ARG A 163 -35.28 -9.94 -23.49
CA ARG A 163 -34.98 -10.06 -24.92
C ARG A 163 -33.58 -10.60 -25.19
N TYR A 164 -32.69 -10.54 -24.20
CA TYR A 164 -31.31 -10.96 -24.32
C TYR A 164 -30.98 -12.01 -23.27
N LEU A 165 -30.29 -13.07 -23.66
CA LEU A 165 -29.69 -14.01 -22.71
C LEU A 165 -28.47 -13.38 -22.09
N SER A 166 -28.25 -13.58 -20.78
CA SER A 166 -27.09 -13.04 -20.09
C SER A 166 -25.75 -13.47 -20.74
N GLY A 167 -25.73 -14.67 -21.38
CA GLY A 167 -24.56 -15.13 -22.12
C GLY A 167 -24.27 -14.30 -23.38
N ASP A 168 -25.31 -13.84 -24.09
CA ASP A 168 -25.13 -13.00 -25.27
C ASP A 168 -24.69 -11.60 -24.90
N VAL A 169 -25.24 -11.06 -23.81
CA VAL A 169 -24.79 -9.77 -23.25
C VAL A 169 -23.30 -9.82 -22.87
N LEU A 170 -22.80 -10.92 -22.28
CA LEU A 170 -21.38 -11.10 -22.00
C LEU A 170 -20.53 -11.12 -23.28
N LYS A 171 -21.00 -11.76 -24.34
CA LYS A 171 -20.31 -11.76 -25.65
C LYS A 171 -20.24 -10.35 -26.23
N MET A 172 -21.31 -9.56 -26.15
CA MET A 172 -21.35 -8.16 -26.59
C MET A 172 -20.36 -7.29 -25.83
N MET A 173 -20.24 -7.48 -24.51
CA MET A 173 -19.29 -6.77 -23.66
C MET A 173 -17.85 -7.22 -23.89
N GLY A 174 -17.61 -8.41 -24.40
CA GLY A 174 -16.29 -9.00 -24.54
C GLY A 174 -15.58 -9.25 -23.19
N VAL A 175 -16.35 -9.55 -22.13
CA VAL A 175 -15.83 -9.80 -20.79
C VAL A 175 -16.20 -11.18 -20.27
N SER A 176 -15.41 -11.70 -19.34
CA SER A 176 -15.71 -12.97 -18.70
C SER A 176 -16.89 -12.84 -17.71
N ARG A 177 -17.54 -13.97 -17.38
CA ARG A 177 -18.59 -14.06 -16.36
C ARG A 177 -18.12 -13.49 -15.01
N ASN A 178 -16.90 -13.83 -14.59
CA ASN A 178 -16.33 -13.33 -13.32
C ASN A 178 -16.12 -11.82 -13.34
N THR A 179 -15.68 -11.27 -14.46
CA THR A 179 -15.52 -9.83 -14.66
C THR A 179 -16.88 -9.11 -14.60
N ALA A 180 -17.88 -9.63 -15.27
CA ALA A 180 -19.24 -9.07 -15.23
C ALA A 180 -19.81 -9.10 -13.81
N ASN A 181 -19.69 -10.20 -13.07
CA ASN A 181 -20.16 -10.30 -11.69
C ASN A 181 -19.51 -9.27 -10.76
N LYS A 182 -18.24 -8.91 -11.01
CA LYS A 182 -17.54 -7.89 -10.23
C LYS A 182 -18.08 -6.47 -10.48
N HIS A 183 -18.47 -6.16 -11.70
CA HIS A 183 -18.81 -4.81 -12.13
C HIS A 183 -20.32 -4.55 -12.26
N MET A 184 -21.15 -5.60 -12.35
CA MET A 184 -22.59 -5.46 -12.53
C MET A 184 -23.31 -5.43 -11.18
N LYS A 185 -24.45 -4.71 -11.11
CA LYS A 185 -25.30 -4.64 -9.91
C LYS A 185 -25.95 -5.98 -9.54
N ALA A 186 -26.12 -6.87 -10.50
CA ALA A 186 -26.64 -8.23 -10.28
C ALA A 186 -25.57 -9.26 -10.64
N THR A 187 -25.49 -10.35 -9.84
CA THR A 187 -24.60 -11.46 -10.16
C THR A 187 -25.09 -12.20 -11.41
N TRP A 188 -24.20 -12.93 -12.08
CA TRP A 188 -24.55 -13.76 -13.24
C TRP A 188 -25.75 -14.69 -12.96
N GLU A 189 -25.73 -15.38 -11.84
CA GLU A 189 -26.79 -16.33 -11.46
C GLU A 189 -28.13 -15.61 -11.28
N GLN A 190 -28.16 -14.44 -10.66
CA GLN A 190 -29.37 -13.63 -10.49
C GLN A 190 -29.91 -13.16 -11.85
N ALA A 191 -29.03 -12.70 -12.74
CA ALA A 191 -29.42 -12.26 -14.07
C ALA A 191 -30.01 -13.43 -14.91
N VAL A 192 -29.35 -14.59 -14.89
CA VAL A 192 -29.84 -15.80 -15.56
C VAL A 192 -31.20 -16.25 -14.99
N ARG A 193 -31.36 -16.23 -13.65
CA ARG A 193 -32.65 -16.58 -13.02
C ARG A 193 -33.78 -15.62 -13.41
N LYS A 194 -33.50 -14.31 -13.36
CA LYS A 194 -34.49 -13.30 -13.80
C LYS A 194 -34.91 -13.48 -15.24
N ASN A 195 -33.99 -13.75 -16.16
CA ASN A 195 -34.29 -14.03 -17.57
C ASN A 195 -35.17 -15.27 -17.72
N ARG A 196 -34.81 -16.39 -17.05
CA ARG A 196 -35.57 -17.62 -17.08
C ARG A 196 -37.03 -17.42 -16.60
N GLU A 197 -37.23 -16.75 -15.47
CA GLU A 197 -38.54 -16.44 -14.93
C GLU A 197 -39.38 -15.58 -15.90
N ARG A 198 -38.77 -14.62 -16.58
CA ARG A 198 -39.41 -13.76 -17.56
C ARG A 198 -39.81 -14.53 -18.82
N PHE A 199 -38.93 -15.39 -19.35
CA PHE A 199 -39.27 -16.28 -20.48
C PHE A 199 -40.44 -17.20 -20.16
N GLN A 200 -40.42 -17.82 -18.99
CA GLN A 200 -41.56 -18.66 -18.56
C GLN A 200 -42.88 -17.88 -18.45
N ARG A 201 -42.84 -16.62 -17.99
CA ARG A 201 -44.04 -15.76 -17.96
C ARG A 201 -44.57 -15.45 -19.37
N ILE A 202 -43.67 -15.16 -20.30
CA ILE A 202 -44.01 -14.87 -21.68
C ILE A 202 -44.64 -16.10 -22.34
N GLU A 203 -44.05 -17.28 -22.18
CA GLU A 203 -44.59 -18.54 -22.70
C GLU A 203 -45.98 -18.87 -22.12
N ARG A 204 -46.15 -18.69 -20.79
CA ARG A 204 -47.46 -18.88 -20.14
C ARG A 204 -48.54 -17.93 -20.70
N LYS A 205 -48.18 -16.66 -20.92
CA LYS A 205 -49.12 -15.70 -21.55
C LYS A 205 -49.43 -16.05 -22.97
N ALA A 206 -48.44 -16.50 -23.75
CA ALA A 206 -48.65 -16.93 -25.14
C ALA A 206 -49.55 -18.16 -25.22
N ARG A 207 -49.39 -19.14 -24.33
CA ARG A 207 -50.28 -20.31 -24.25
C ARG A 207 -51.72 -19.94 -23.92
N LYS A 208 -51.92 -19.10 -22.87
CA LYS A 208 -53.26 -18.63 -22.51
C LYS A 208 -53.94 -17.83 -23.62
N ALA A 209 -53.17 -17.03 -24.36
CA ALA A 209 -53.72 -16.26 -25.48
C ALA A 209 -54.07 -17.15 -26.71
N LYS A 210 -53.46 -18.33 -26.87
CA LYS A 210 -53.86 -19.34 -27.86
C LYS A 210 -55.10 -20.07 -27.41
N GLU A 211 -55.16 -20.54 -26.16
CA GLU A 211 -56.35 -21.22 -25.62
C GLU A 211 -57.60 -20.35 -25.71
N GLN A 212 -57.52 -19.03 -25.50
CA GLN A 212 -58.62 -18.08 -25.65
C GLN A 212 -59.04 -17.79 -27.11
N LYS A 213 -58.26 -18.16 -28.11
CA LYS A 213 -58.61 -17.98 -29.52
C LYS A 213 -59.21 -19.24 -30.15
N ASP A 214 -59.03 -20.39 -29.53
CA ASP A 214 -59.48 -21.69 -29.96
C ASP A 214 -60.83 -22.07 -29.29
N GLU A 215 -61.34 -21.23 -28.35
CA GLU A 215 -62.72 -21.21 -27.84
C GLU A 215 -63.54 -20.16 -28.60
#